data_a8700328eba162b1480c27b9e99a5c20
#
_entry.id   a8700328eba162b1480c27b9e99a5c20
#
_cell.length_a   1.000
_cell.length_b   1.000
_cell.length_c   1.000
_cell.angle_alpha   90.00
_cell.angle_beta   90.00
_cell.angle_gamma   90.00
#
_symmetry.space_group_name_H-M   'P 1'
#
loop_
_entity.id
_entity.type
_entity.pdbx_description
1 polymer ?
#
loop_
_entity_poly.entity_id
_entity_poly.type
_entity_poly.pdbx_seq_one_letter_code
_entity_poly.pdbx_strand_id
1 'polypeptide(L)'
;MKKKGIAVVGRMAEGTQLLDGQTVKTRILLEELCRCYPEHDFVCVDTYQYRKRTIPILLRTVRAFLQCEHIFVLLSRNGRKFFFPLLTGLNKFFHRRLYHDVIGGALPDEAAKSPALQKQLKRFEINWVEFAQMKESLGQLGITNVEVLPNFKRLNILREENLKDYDQEPFLFTMFSRVVKEKGMEEAARSIDAANRHFGNKRAELHIYGPIDPQYEEEFQRLLETYGHCVIYKGCIPQNKSVEALRSSFMLLFPSYYAGEGMPGTIIDAFSAGLPVIATDWHFNGELVQNGITGYCYDWQKPELLTQHIIYTVTHPSEVNAMRSACIKTAGRYTPEAAMKQICQRLN
;
A
#
# COMPACT_ATOMS: atom_id res chain seq x y z
N MET A 1 35.85 17.37 7.48
CA MET A 1 34.75 16.62 8.09
C MET A 1 34.54 15.33 7.31
N LYS A 2 34.53 14.16 7.96
CA LYS A 2 34.15 12.92 7.28
C LYS A 2 32.70 13.05 6.81
N LYS A 3 32.44 12.80 5.52
CA LYS A 3 31.09 12.75 4.97
C LYS A 3 30.28 11.69 5.75
N LYS A 4 29.11 12.07 6.26
CA LYS A 4 28.23 11.14 6.97
C LYS A 4 27.57 10.26 5.91
N GLY A 5 27.82 8.94 5.92
CA GLY A 5 27.23 8.02 4.94
C GLY A 5 25.81 7.61 5.34
N ILE A 6 24.99 7.28 4.34
CA ILE A 6 23.65 6.73 4.50
C ILE A 6 23.62 5.33 3.87
N ALA A 7 23.07 4.35 4.59
CA ALA A 7 22.85 3.02 4.05
C ALA A 7 21.36 2.68 3.92
N VAL A 8 21.01 1.92 2.89
CA VAL A 8 19.67 1.36 2.70
C VAL A 8 19.80 -0.16 2.60
N VAL A 9 19.15 -0.86 3.54
CA VAL A 9 19.08 -2.32 3.62
C VAL A 9 17.67 -2.76 3.27
N GLY A 10 17.47 -3.30 2.08
CA GLY A 10 16.16 -3.69 1.61
C GLY A 10 16.23 -4.41 0.27
N ARG A 11 15.07 -4.87 -0.23
CA ARG A 11 15.01 -5.50 -1.54
C ARG A 11 14.93 -4.44 -2.63
N MET A 12 16.00 -4.28 -3.38
CA MET A 12 16.07 -3.38 -4.54
C MET A 12 15.88 -4.15 -5.83
N ALA A 13 16.32 -5.42 -5.86
CA ALA A 13 16.26 -6.30 -7.02
C ALA A 13 16.80 -5.62 -8.29
N GLU A 14 18.01 -5.05 -8.18
CA GLU A 14 18.68 -4.35 -9.28
C GLU A 14 18.77 -5.22 -10.53
N GLY A 15 18.52 -4.63 -11.70
CA GLY A 15 18.54 -5.32 -12.99
C GLY A 15 17.31 -6.21 -13.26
N THR A 16 16.28 -6.17 -12.41
CA THR A 16 15.03 -6.90 -12.62
C THR A 16 13.83 -5.97 -12.76
N GLN A 17 12.76 -6.45 -13.40
CA GLN A 17 11.48 -5.74 -13.52
C GLN A 17 10.53 -6.05 -12.35
N LEU A 18 11.06 -6.46 -11.18
CA LEU A 18 10.24 -6.78 -10.03
C LEU A 18 9.55 -5.51 -9.49
N LEU A 19 8.21 -5.53 -9.40
CA LEU A 19 7.37 -4.39 -9.05
C LEU A 19 6.48 -4.65 -7.81
N ASP A 20 6.92 -5.55 -6.91
CA ASP A 20 6.20 -5.70 -5.63
C ASP A 20 6.39 -4.47 -4.72
N GLY A 21 5.44 -4.26 -3.81
CA GLY A 21 5.38 -3.06 -2.97
C GLY A 21 6.65 -2.79 -2.17
N GLN A 22 7.33 -3.83 -1.65
CA GLN A 22 8.60 -3.67 -0.92
C GLN A 22 9.69 -3.13 -1.85
N THR A 23 9.85 -3.72 -3.03
CA THR A 23 10.90 -3.34 -3.99
C THR A 23 10.69 -1.91 -4.47
N VAL A 24 9.45 -1.55 -4.81
CA VAL A 24 9.10 -0.20 -5.27
C VAL A 24 9.37 0.83 -4.16
N LYS A 25 8.88 0.60 -2.94
CA LYS A 25 9.08 1.51 -1.80
C LYS A 25 10.57 1.69 -1.48
N THR A 26 11.36 0.60 -1.50
CA THR A 26 12.80 0.66 -1.20
C THR A 26 13.56 1.48 -2.25
N ARG A 27 13.22 1.31 -3.53
CA ARG A 27 13.85 2.08 -4.63
C ARG A 27 13.50 3.56 -4.52
N ILE A 28 12.23 3.90 -4.32
CA ILE A 28 11.78 5.29 -4.17
C ILE A 28 12.48 5.95 -2.98
N LEU A 29 12.54 5.28 -1.80
CA LEU A 29 13.24 5.84 -0.65
C LEU A 29 14.71 6.12 -0.95
N LEU A 30 15.42 5.17 -1.59
CA LEU A 30 16.83 5.36 -1.94
C LEU A 30 17.01 6.55 -2.89
N GLU A 31 16.20 6.64 -3.94
CA GLU A 31 16.26 7.74 -4.92
C GLU A 31 16.01 9.10 -4.23
N GLU A 32 15.01 9.18 -3.35
CA GLU A 32 14.69 10.41 -2.63
C GLU A 32 15.77 10.79 -1.62
N LEU A 33 16.35 9.81 -0.91
CA LEU A 33 17.50 10.08 -0.04
C LEU A 33 18.71 10.61 -0.84
N CYS A 34 19.02 10.00 -1.98
CA CYS A 34 20.08 10.50 -2.86
C CYS A 34 19.81 11.92 -3.35
N ARG A 35 18.54 12.24 -3.64
CA ARG A 35 18.13 13.60 -4.07
C ARG A 35 18.24 14.63 -2.95
N CYS A 36 17.85 14.26 -1.73
CA CYS A 36 17.88 15.17 -0.58
C CYS A 36 19.29 15.35 0.02
N TYR A 37 20.17 14.37 -0.13
CA TYR A 37 21.51 14.34 0.47
C TYR A 37 22.59 14.02 -0.57
N PRO A 38 22.73 14.82 -1.65
CA PRO A 38 23.63 14.52 -2.78
C PRO A 38 25.12 14.48 -2.38
N GLU A 39 25.48 15.12 -1.26
CA GLU A 39 26.86 15.14 -0.74
C GLU A 39 27.21 13.95 0.16
N HIS A 40 26.22 13.07 0.46
CA HIS A 40 26.46 11.88 1.29
C HIS A 40 26.92 10.69 0.43
N ASP A 41 27.74 9.83 1.03
CA ASP A 41 28.06 8.54 0.43
C ASP A 41 26.96 7.52 0.74
N PHE A 42 26.53 6.76 -0.27
CA PHE A 42 25.47 5.77 -0.14
C PHE A 42 26.01 4.33 -0.18
N VAL A 43 25.52 3.48 0.74
CA VAL A 43 25.77 2.04 0.73
C VAL A 43 24.44 1.30 0.58
N CYS A 44 24.26 0.62 -0.56
CA CYS A 44 23.09 -0.19 -0.84
C CYS A 44 23.35 -1.66 -0.46
N VAL A 45 22.51 -2.21 0.40
CA VAL A 45 22.50 -3.64 0.76
C VAL A 45 21.24 -4.26 0.18
N ASP A 46 21.33 -4.71 -1.09
CA ASP A 46 20.22 -5.37 -1.78
C ASP A 46 20.01 -6.80 -1.22
N THR A 47 18.88 -7.00 -0.56
CA THR A 47 18.51 -8.27 0.06
C THR A 47 17.81 -9.24 -0.91
N TYR A 48 17.73 -8.91 -2.21
CA TYR A 48 17.16 -9.80 -3.21
C TYR A 48 17.96 -11.11 -3.29
N GLN A 49 17.27 -12.24 -3.25
CA GLN A 49 17.86 -13.59 -3.24
C GLN A 49 18.95 -13.80 -2.14
N TYR A 50 18.78 -13.18 -0.96
CA TYR A 50 19.77 -13.18 0.11
C TYR A 50 20.30 -14.58 0.47
N ARG A 51 19.47 -15.63 0.36
CA ARG A 51 19.88 -17.02 0.63
C ARG A 51 20.96 -17.53 -0.32
N LYS A 52 20.98 -17.04 -1.58
CA LYS A 52 21.98 -17.40 -2.60
C LYS A 52 23.21 -16.47 -2.58
N ARG A 53 23.07 -15.29 -1.97
CA ARG A 53 24.08 -14.21 -1.98
C ARG A 53 24.50 -13.79 -0.58
N THR A 54 24.54 -14.72 0.37
CA THR A 54 24.75 -14.44 1.80
C THR A 54 26.08 -13.74 2.06
N ILE A 55 27.22 -14.23 1.52
CA ILE A 55 28.54 -13.66 1.76
C ILE A 55 28.67 -12.22 1.25
N PRO A 56 28.35 -11.90 -0.03
CA PRO A 56 28.39 -10.52 -0.53
C PRO A 56 27.50 -9.57 0.28
N ILE A 57 26.32 -10.02 0.68
CA ILE A 57 25.38 -9.21 1.47
C ILE A 57 25.94 -8.93 2.86
N LEU A 58 26.54 -9.94 3.51
CA LEU A 58 27.19 -9.77 4.82
C LEU A 58 28.34 -8.75 4.75
N LEU A 59 29.21 -8.85 3.75
CA LEU A 59 30.31 -7.90 3.55
C LEU A 59 29.80 -6.48 3.32
N ARG A 60 28.75 -6.31 2.49
CA ARG A 60 28.10 -5.00 2.27
C ARG A 60 27.45 -4.47 3.54
N THR A 61 26.85 -5.36 4.35
CA THR A 61 26.26 -4.96 5.65
C THR A 61 27.34 -4.46 6.61
N VAL A 62 28.46 -5.16 6.74
CA VAL A 62 29.60 -4.70 7.55
C VAL A 62 30.15 -3.36 7.03
N ARG A 63 30.30 -3.20 5.70
CA ARG A 63 30.70 -1.94 5.09
C ARG A 63 29.73 -0.80 5.43
N ALA A 64 28.41 -1.05 5.43
CA ALA A 64 27.40 -0.07 5.83
C ALA A 64 27.64 0.40 7.28
N PHE A 65 27.90 -0.52 8.21
CA PHE A 65 28.22 -0.16 9.59
C PHE A 65 29.54 0.58 9.77
N LEU A 66 30.54 0.32 8.93
CA LEU A 66 31.83 1.03 8.97
C LEU A 66 31.75 2.45 8.42
N GLN A 67 30.96 2.67 7.36
CA GLN A 67 30.98 3.91 6.57
C GLN A 67 29.78 4.84 6.81
N CYS A 68 28.64 4.30 7.28
CA CYS A 68 27.40 5.05 7.39
C CYS A 68 27.00 5.32 8.83
N GLU A 69 26.47 6.50 9.11
CA GLU A 69 25.89 6.87 10.39
C GLU A 69 24.41 6.46 10.46
N HIS A 70 23.69 6.62 9.34
CA HIS A 70 22.27 6.37 9.20
C HIS A 70 22.04 5.10 8.38
N ILE A 71 21.25 4.16 8.90
CA ILE A 71 20.97 2.89 8.23
C ILE A 71 19.44 2.68 8.18
N PHE A 72 18.87 2.81 7.00
CA PHE A 72 17.46 2.54 6.72
C PHE A 72 17.23 1.06 6.43
N VAL A 73 16.19 0.50 7.01
CA VAL A 73 15.91 -0.94 6.95
C VAL A 73 14.47 -1.16 6.49
N LEU A 74 14.29 -1.68 5.27
CA LEU A 74 12.98 -1.98 4.66
C LEU A 74 12.89 -3.47 4.34
N LEU A 75 12.38 -4.25 5.27
CA LEU A 75 12.38 -5.71 5.18
C LEU A 75 10.98 -6.28 5.39
N SER A 76 10.59 -7.21 4.52
CA SER A 76 9.43 -8.06 4.73
C SER A 76 9.67 -9.04 5.88
N ARG A 77 8.61 -9.74 6.32
CA ARG A 77 8.63 -10.72 7.42
C ARG A 77 9.82 -11.68 7.38
N ASN A 78 10.08 -12.29 6.22
CA ASN A 78 11.18 -13.25 6.06
C ASN A 78 12.56 -12.59 6.14
N GLY A 79 12.70 -11.39 5.61
CA GLY A 79 13.93 -10.61 5.73
C GLY A 79 14.21 -10.20 7.17
N ARG A 80 13.19 -9.76 7.93
CA ARG A 80 13.34 -9.38 9.35
C ARG A 80 13.92 -10.51 10.21
N LYS A 81 13.43 -11.75 10.01
CA LYS A 81 13.92 -12.92 10.76
C LYS A 81 15.44 -13.12 10.67
N PHE A 82 16.03 -12.81 9.51
CA PHE A 82 17.47 -12.96 9.28
C PHE A 82 18.25 -11.69 9.63
N PHE A 83 17.82 -10.55 9.10
CA PHE A 83 18.61 -9.31 9.19
C PHE A 83 18.47 -8.58 10.52
N PHE A 84 17.35 -8.65 11.23
CA PHE A 84 17.20 -7.95 12.51
C PHE A 84 18.19 -8.42 13.58
N PRO A 85 18.38 -9.74 13.82
CA PRO A 85 19.43 -10.20 14.73
C PRO A 85 20.82 -9.73 14.32
N LEU A 86 21.14 -9.78 13.01
CA LEU A 86 22.41 -9.35 12.47
C LEU A 86 22.64 -7.85 12.68
N LEU A 87 21.69 -7.00 12.23
CA LEU A 87 21.82 -5.54 12.32
C LEU A 87 21.86 -5.05 13.76
N THR A 88 20.94 -5.54 14.61
CA THR A 88 20.89 -5.15 16.02
C THR A 88 22.06 -5.73 16.83
N GLY A 89 22.63 -6.86 16.39
CA GLY A 89 23.86 -7.44 16.95
C GLY A 89 25.08 -6.59 16.64
N LEU A 90 25.30 -6.26 15.35
CA LEU A 90 26.38 -5.36 14.92
C LEU A 90 26.26 -3.99 15.58
N ASN A 91 25.04 -3.47 15.72
CA ASN A 91 24.83 -2.15 16.29
C ASN A 91 25.21 -2.00 17.76
N LYS A 92 25.42 -3.09 18.50
CA LYS A 92 25.99 -3.03 19.85
C LYS A 92 27.42 -2.50 19.86
N PHE A 93 28.18 -2.69 18.77
CA PHE A 93 29.57 -2.29 18.65
C PHE A 93 29.71 -0.95 17.88
N PHE A 94 28.86 -0.73 16.87
CA PHE A 94 29.00 0.40 15.95
C PHE A 94 28.18 1.63 16.33
N HIS A 95 27.11 1.47 17.15
CA HIS A 95 26.23 2.55 17.63
C HIS A 95 25.71 3.46 16.50
N ARG A 96 25.19 2.85 15.40
CA ARG A 96 24.59 3.57 14.27
C ARG A 96 23.12 3.84 14.53
N ARG A 97 22.60 4.87 13.87
CA ARG A 97 21.16 5.19 13.92
C ARG A 97 20.41 4.28 12.94
N LEU A 98 19.67 3.32 13.47
CA LEU A 98 18.90 2.36 12.69
C LEU A 98 17.46 2.84 12.56
N TYR A 99 16.97 3.00 11.34
CA TYR A 99 15.60 3.38 11.02
C TYR A 99 14.89 2.21 10.35
N HIS A 100 13.79 1.77 10.92
CA HIS A 100 13.00 0.68 10.34
C HIS A 100 11.74 1.25 9.69
N ASP A 101 11.66 1.20 8.37
CA ASP A 101 10.45 1.51 7.62
C ASP A 101 9.69 0.20 7.34
N VAL A 102 8.56 0.04 7.99
CA VAL A 102 7.79 -1.21 8.02
C VAL A 102 7.15 -1.47 6.65
N ILE A 103 7.20 -2.73 6.24
CA ILE A 103 6.53 -3.23 5.04
C ILE A 103 5.40 -4.17 5.46
N GLY A 104 4.17 -3.76 5.19
CA GLY A 104 2.94 -4.52 5.44
C GLY A 104 2.40 -4.42 6.87
N GLY A 105 1.14 -4.80 7.03
CA GLY A 105 0.36 -4.61 8.27
C GLY A 105 0.61 -5.60 9.40
N ALA A 106 1.28 -6.74 9.16
CA ALA A 106 1.36 -7.86 10.11
C ALA A 106 2.36 -7.68 11.27
N LEU A 107 3.10 -6.57 11.33
CA LEU A 107 4.15 -6.39 12.34
C LEU A 107 3.63 -6.43 13.78
N PRO A 108 2.50 -5.80 14.15
CA PRO A 108 1.97 -5.87 15.52
C PRO A 108 1.68 -7.30 15.97
N ASP A 109 1.02 -8.10 15.14
CA ASP A 109 0.69 -9.50 15.42
C ASP A 109 1.93 -10.38 15.56
N GLU A 110 2.94 -10.13 14.72
CA GLU A 110 4.23 -10.82 14.82
C GLU A 110 4.98 -10.45 16.11
N ALA A 111 4.96 -9.18 16.50
CA ALA A 111 5.59 -8.69 17.70
C ALA A 111 4.89 -9.23 18.96
N ALA A 112 3.53 -9.31 18.97
CA ALA A 112 2.77 -9.88 20.07
C ALA A 112 3.16 -11.34 20.36
N LYS A 113 3.52 -12.10 19.32
CA LYS A 113 3.91 -13.51 19.41
C LYS A 113 5.41 -13.74 19.61
N SER A 114 6.26 -12.67 19.64
CA SER A 114 7.71 -12.81 19.64
C SER A 114 8.42 -11.79 20.53
N PRO A 115 8.72 -12.15 21.81
CA PRO A 115 9.54 -11.30 22.70
C PRO A 115 10.90 -10.92 22.11
N ALA A 116 11.49 -11.80 21.30
CA ALA A 116 12.76 -11.52 20.62
C ALA A 116 12.60 -10.38 19.60
N LEU A 117 11.51 -10.36 18.82
CA LEU A 117 11.20 -9.28 17.88
C LEU A 117 10.95 -7.97 18.62
N GLN A 118 10.18 -7.98 19.72
CA GLN A 118 9.95 -6.79 20.55
C GLN A 118 11.29 -6.19 21.03
N LYS A 119 12.20 -7.03 21.54
CA LYS A 119 13.54 -6.59 21.98
C LYS A 119 14.37 -6.00 20.84
N GLN A 120 14.21 -6.52 19.62
CA GLN A 120 14.90 -5.99 18.45
C GLN A 120 14.32 -4.64 18.01
N LEU A 121 12.97 -4.52 17.94
CA LEU A 121 12.29 -3.27 17.57
C LEU A 121 12.65 -2.10 18.52
N LYS A 122 12.79 -2.37 19.80
CA LYS A 122 13.23 -1.37 20.80
C LYS A 122 14.68 -0.87 20.60
N ARG A 123 15.47 -1.49 19.72
CA ARG A 123 16.86 -1.09 19.41
C ARG A 123 17.00 -0.22 18.18
N PHE A 124 15.93 -0.04 17.43
CA PHE A 124 15.90 0.94 16.36
C PHE A 124 15.74 2.35 16.93
N GLU A 125 16.25 3.34 16.25
CA GLU A 125 16.00 4.75 16.55
C GLU A 125 14.49 5.05 16.44
N ILE A 126 13.89 4.53 15.35
CA ILE A 126 12.46 4.64 15.06
C ILE A 126 11.99 3.45 14.26
N ASN A 127 10.74 3.05 14.47
CA ASN A 127 9.98 2.13 13.63
C ASN A 127 8.85 2.93 12.99
N TRP A 128 8.95 3.21 11.71
CA TRP A 128 7.87 3.84 10.96
C TRP A 128 6.86 2.80 10.52
N VAL A 129 5.63 2.97 10.95
CA VAL A 129 4.49 2.10 10.60
C VAL A 129 3.52 2.84 9.70
N GLU A 130 2.75 2.10 8.89
CA GLU A 130 1.88 2.70 7.89
C GLU A 130 0.61 3.32 8.49
N PHE A 131 0.16 2.86 9.69
CA PHE A 131 -1.14 3.19 10.29
C PHE A 131 -1.03 3.55 11.77
N ALA A 132 -1.95 4.40 12.24
CA ALA A 132 -2.02 4.79 13.65
C ALA A 132 -2.35 3.60 14.56
N GLN A 133 -3.24 2.71 14.14
CA GLN A 133 -3.58 1.49 14.86
C GLN A 133 -2.36 0.57 15.06
N MET A 134 -1.45 0.49 14.07
CA MET A 134 -0.19 -0.26 14.24
C MET A 134 0.70 0.35 15.31
N LYS A 135 0.79 1.69 15.35
CA LYS A 135 1.54 2.42 16.39
C LYS A 135 0.96 2.14 17.78
N GLU A 136 -0.36 2.21 17.92
CA GLU A 136 -1.05 1.92 19.17
C GLU A 136 -0.81 0.48 19.63
N SER A 137 -1.00 -0.49 18.74
CA SER A 137 -0.79 -1.92 19.04
C SER A 137 0.66 -2.22 19.48
N LEU A 138 1.64 -1.63 18.83
CA LEU A 138 3.05 -1.76 19.23
C LEU A 138 3.33 -1.04 20.55
N GLY A 139 2.68 0.10 20.80
CA GLY A 139 2.74 0.84 22.06
C GLY A 139 2.25 0.01 23.24
N GLN A 140 1.15 -0.74 23.08
CA GLN A 140 0.63 -1.69 24.08
C GLN A 140 1.63 -2.81 24.43
N LEU A 141 2.54 -3.15 23.51
CA LEU A 141 3.65 -4.07 23.75
C LEU A 141 4.89 -3.40 24.35
N GLY A 142 4.78 -2.12 24.74
CA GLY A 142 5.88 -1.33 25.30
C GLY A 142 6.97 -0.97 24.28
N ILE A 143 6.63 -0.88 22.99
CA ILE A 143 7.50 -0.41 21.91
C ILE A 143 7.10 1.04 21.63
N THR A 144 7.83 2.00 22.23
CA THR A 144 7.46 3.43 22.21
C THR A 144 8.13 4.23 21.10
N ASN A 145 9.20 3.71 20.51
CA ASN A 145 9.92 4.30 19.38
C ASN A 145 9.22 4.00 18.04
N VAL A 146 7.94 4.38 17.94
CA VAL A 146 7.08 4.14 16.78
C VAL A 146 6.42 5.45 16.32
N GLU A 147 6.52 5.71 15.03
CA GLU A 147 5.83 6.84 14.37
C GLU A 147 5.06 6.36 13.14
N VAL A 148 4.02 7.10 12.79
CA VAL A 148 3.26 6.83 11.56
C VAL A 148 3.97 7.52 10.40
N LEU A 149 4.38 6.72 9.44
CA LEU A 149 4.85 7.14 8.12
C LEU A 149 4.04 6.36 7.08
N PRO A 150 3.03 6.97 6.48
CA PRO A 150 2.21 6.28 5.47
C PRO A 150 3.07 5.73 4.34
N ASN A 151 2.61 4.66 3.70
CA ASN A 151 3.23 4.20 2.46
C ASN A 151 3.20 5.32 1.42
N PHE A 152 4.23 5.40 0.60
CA PHE A 152 4.36 6.46 -0.40
C PHE A 152 4.83 5.88 -1.74
N LYS A 153 4.40 6.53 -2.80
CA LYS A 153 4.79 6.18 -4.17
C LYS A 153 4.74 7.41 -5.06
N ARG A 154 5.42 7.36 -6.21
CA ARG A 154 5.30 8.41 -7.22
C ARG A 154 3.89 8.40 -7.80
N LEU A 155 3.19 9.51 -7.67
CA LEU A 155 1.79 9.67 -8.04
C LEU A 155 1.64 10.77 -9.10
N ASN A 156 0.82 10.49 -10.11
CA ASN A 156 0.28 11.50 -11.02
C ASN A 156 -1.08 11.94 -10.46
N ILE A 157 -1.07 12.80 -9.46
CA ILE A 157 -2.31 13.29 -8.85
C ILE A 157 -3.03 14.17 -9.87
N LEU A 158 -4.30 13.87 -10.15
CA LEU A 158 -5.14 14.65 -11.01
C LEU A 158 -5.30 16.06 -10.42
N ARG A 159 -5.21 17.10 -11.27
CA ARG A 159 -5.45 18.47 -10.82
C ARG A 159 -6.94 18.69 -10.60
N GLU A 160 -7.29 19.47 -9.59
CA GLU A 160 -8.69 19.74 -9.22
C GLU A 160 -9.51 20.32 -10.40
N GLU A 161 -8.89 21.15 -11.22
CA GLU A 161 -9.47 21.72 -12.46
C GLU A 161 -9.83 20.68 -13.53
N ASN A 162 -9.26 19.49 -13.46
CA ASN A 162 -9.50 18.39 -14.39
C ASN A 162 -10.48 17.35 -13.83
N LEU A 163 -11.02 17.57 -12.63
CA LEU A 163 -12.09 16.74 -12.10
C LEU A 163 -13.35 16.94 -12.94
N LYS A 164 -14.00 15.84 -13.21
CA LYS A 164 -15.30 15.83 -13.89
C LYS A 164 -16.30 15.10 -13.03
N ASP A 165 -17.50 15.61 -12.97
CA ASP A 165 -18.60 14.88 -12.38
C ASP A 165 -18.91 13.64 -13.21
N TYR A 166 -19.31 12.59 -12.55
CA TYR A 166 -19.78 11.37 -13.18
C TYR A 166 -21.30 11.32 -13.05
N ASP A 167 -21.98 11.50 -14.18
CA ASP A 167 -23.44 11.60 -14.28
C ASP A 167 -24.03 10.66 -15.34
N GLN A 168 -23.20 9.79 -15.93
CA GLN A 168 -23.63 8.90 -17.03
C GLN A 168 -23.91 7.49 -16.52
N GLU A 169 -25.02 6.92 -16.93
CA GLU A 169 -25.36 5.52 -16.74
C GLU A 169 -24.88 4.65 -17.91
N PRO A 170 -24.46 3.41 -17.68
CA PRO A 170 -24.31 2.79 -16.38
C PRO A 170 -23.15 3.40 -15.59
N PHE A 171 -23.32 3.58 -14.26
CA PHE A 171 -22.27 4.01 -13.37
C PHE A 171 -21.15 2.97 -13.32
N LEU A 172 -19.94 3.40 -13.67
CA LEU A 172 -18.79 2.52 -13.79
C LEU A 172 -18.06 2.33 -12.46
N PHE A 173 -18.21 1.18 -11.86
CA PHE A 173 -17.40 0.73 -10.73
C PHE A 173 -16.17 0.01 -11.23
N THR A 174 -15.06 0.11 -10.48
CA THR A 174 -13.78 -0.49 -10.91
C THR A 174 -13.12 -1.24 -9.78
N MET A 175 -12.58 -2.41 -10.06
CA MET A 175 -11.59 -3.10 -9.21
C MET A 175 -10.23 -3.05 -9.90
N PHE A 176 -9.18 -2.72 -9.14
CA PHE A 176 -7.83 -2.58 -9.64
C PHE A 176 -6.83 -3.28 -8.71
N SER A 177 -6.63 -4.59 -8.88
CA SER A 177 -5.76 -5.40 -8.04
C SER A 177 -5.43 -6.72 -8.74
N ARG A 178 -4.54 -7.52 -8.15
CA ARG A 178 -4.44 -8.93 -8.56
C ARG A 178 -5.81 -9.60 -8.43
N VAL A 179 -6.17 -10.39 -9.43
CA VAL A 179 -7.42 -11.16 -9.44
C VAL A 179 -7.19 -12.46 -8.67
N VAL A 180 -7.55 -12.41 -7.38
CA VAL A 180 -7.49 -13.53 -6.42
C VAL A 180 -8.77 -13.50 -5.58
N LYS A 181 -9.14 -14.64 -5.03
CA LYS A 181 -10.40 -14.80 -4.28
C LYS A 181 -10.54 -13.79 -3.14
N GLU A 182 -9.49 -13.61 -2.36
CA GLU A 182 -9.50 -12.75 -1.16
C GLU A 182 -9.58 -11.25 -1.47
N LYS A 183 -9.52 -10.87 -2.75
CA LYS A 183 -9.81 -9.49 -3.19
C LYS A 183 -11.29 -9.22 -3.40
N GLY A 184 -12.17 -10.24 -3.22
CA GLY A 184 -13.61 -10.08 -3.23
C GLY A 184 -14.23 -9.90 -4.61
N MET A 185 -13.64 -10.52 -5.65
CA MET A 185 -14.14 -10.41 -7.04
C MET A 185 -15.58 -10.89 -7.16
N GLU A 186 -15.89 -12.02 -6.53
CA GLU A 186 -17.24 -12.61 -6.55
C GLU A 186 -18.25 -11.74 -5.79
N GLU A 187 -17.84 -11.19 -4.65
CA GLU A 187 -18.68 -10.30 -3.86
C GLU A 187 -19.03 -9.03 -4.65
N ALA A 188 -18.04 -8.42 -5.30
CA ALA A 188 -18.27 -7.24 -6.13
C ALA A 188 -19.20 -7.54 -7.31
N ALA A 189 -18.97 -8.64 -8.04
CA ALA A 189 -19.80 -9.04 -9.18
C ALA A 189 -21.26 -9.27 -8.77
N ARG A 190 -21.46 -10.05 -7.71
CA ARG A 190 -22.78 -10.33 -7.14
C ARG A 190 -23.50 -9.06 -6.66
N SER A 191 -22.75 -8.13 -6.04
CA SER A 191 -23.34 -6.89 -5.54
C SER A 191 -23.77 -5.92 -6.67
N ILE A 192 -23.00 -5.84 -7.75
CA ILE A 192 -23.38 -5.08 -8.95
C ILE A 192 -24.64 -5.68 -9.60
N ASP A 193 -24.69 -6.99 -9.76
CA ASP A 193 -25.85 -7.67 -10.34
C ASP A 193 -27.10 -7.50 -9.45
N ALA A 194 -26.96 -7.63 -8.13
CA ALA A 194 -28.05 -7.41 -7.20
C ALA A 194 -28.57 -5.96 -7.22
N ALA A 195 -27.67 -4.97 -7.35
CA ALA A 195 -28.05 -3.57 -7.50
C ALA A 195 -28.81 -3.34 -8.82
N ASN A 196 -28.37 -3.89 -9.94
CA ASN A 196 -29.08 -3.80 -11.21
C ASN A 196 -30.45 -4.47 -11.17
N ARG A 197 -30.57 -5.61 -10.51
CA ARG A 197 -31.89 -6.25 -10.27
C ARG A 197 -32.81 -5.40 -9.41
N HIS A 198 -32.29 -4.71 -8.39
CA HIS A 198 -33.06 -3.77 -7.58
C HIS A 198 -33.63 -2.63 -8.41
N PHE A 199 -32.89 -2.10 -9.38
CA PHE A 199 -33.35 -1.03 -10.26
C PHE A 199 -34.22 -1.52 -11.44
N GLY A 200 -34.22 -2.81 -11.70
CA GLY A 200 -34.92 -3.39 -12.87
C GLY A 200 -34.25 -3.11 -14.22
N ASN A 201 -33.08 -2.47 -14.23
CA ASN A 201 -32.29 -2.18 -15.42
C ASN A 201 -30.79 -2.09 -15.09
N LYS A 202 -29.92 -2.04 -16.11
CA LYS A 202 -28.45 -1.92 -15.95
C LYS A 202 -28.05 -0.48 -15.63
N ARG A 203 -27.95 -0.14 -14.35
CA ARG A 203 -27.47 1.17 -13.87
C ARG A 203 -26.02 1.15 -13.36
N ALA A 204 -25.48 -0.03 -13.10
CA ALA A 204 -24.10 -0.21 -12.64
C ALA A 204 -23.36 -1.23 -13.51
N GLU A 205 -22.07 -0.99 -13.75
CA GLU A 205 -21.17 -1.88 -14.46
C GLU A 205 -19.84 -1.99 -13.70
N LEU A 206 -19.24 -3.19 -13.67
CA LEU A 206 -17.96 -3.43 -13.02
C LEU A 206 -16.86 -3.70 -14.03
N HIS A 207 -15.79 -2.91 -14.00
CA HIS A 207 -14.56 -3.21 -14.72
C HIS A 207 -13.49 -3.75 -13.77
N ILE A 208 -12.93 -4.91 -14.09
CA ILE A 208 -11.88 -5.55 -13.31
C ILE A 208 -10.56 -5.47 -14.05
N TYR A 209 -9.53 -4.91 -13.38
CA TYR A 209 -8.16 -4.79 -13.90
C TYR A 209 -7.18 -5.53 -13.00
N GLY A 210 -6.24 -6.24 -13.60
CA GLY A 210 -5.11 -6.86 -12.92
C GLY A 210 -4.77 -8.27 -13.40
N PRO A 211 -3.60 -8.77 -13.04
CA PRO A 211 -3.20 -10.13 -13.41
C PRO A 211 -4.03 -11.16 -12.66
N ILE A 212 -4.47 -12.19 -13.38
CA ILE A 212 -5.19 -13.32 -12.82
C ILE A 212 -4.19 -14.26 -12.16
N ASP A 213 -4.47 -14.66 -10.92
CA ASP A 213 -3.72 -15.71 -10.25
C ASP A 213 -4.07 -17.07 -10.88
N PRO A 214 -3.09 -17.88 -11.30
CA PRO A 214 -3.35 -19.17 -11.91
C PRO A 214 -4.21 -20.13 -11.07
N GLN A 215 -4.17 -19.99 -9.72
CA GLN A 215 -4.97 -20.83 -8.84
C GLN A 215 -6.44 -20.40 -8.77
N TYR A 216 -6.76 -19.19 -9.22
CA TYR A 216 -8.13 -18.64 -9.23
C TYR A 216 -8.71 -18.50 -10.64
N GLU A 217 -7.97 -18.84 -11.67
CA GLU A 217 -8.34 -18.59 -13.07
C GLU A 217 -9.68 -19.26 -13.46
N GLU A 218 -9.86 -20.55 -13.12
CA GLU A 218 -11.10 -21.28 -13.46
C GLU A 218 -12.33 -20.70 -12.72
N GLU A 219 -12.19 -20.33 -11.45
CA GLU A 219 -13.27 -19.71 -10.69
C GLU A 219 -13.63 -18.33 -11.27
N PHE A 220 -12.61 -17.56 -11.69
CA PHE A 220 -12.80 -16.26 -12.30
C PHE A 220 -13.46 -16.34 -13.68
N GLN A 221 -13.14 -17.32 -14.51
CA GLN A 221 -13.82 -17.53 -15.78
C GLN A 221 -15.31 -17.83 -15.56
N ARG A 222 -15.64 -18.71 -14.64
CA ARG A 222 -17.05 -18.99 -14.26
C ARG A 222 -17.79 -17.75 -13.76
N LEU A 223 -17.09 -16.87 -13.03
CA LEU A 223 -17.64 -15.59 -12.60
C LEU A 223 -17.98 -14.71 -13.81
N LEU A 224 -17.08 -14.60 -14.78
CA LEU A 224 -17.31 -13.82 -15.99
C LEU A 224 -18.45 -14.40 -16.86
N GLU A 225 -18.59 -15.73 -16.94
CA GLU A 225 -19.73 -16.38 -17.61
C GLU A 225 -21.06 -16.04 -16.91
N THR A 226 -21.06 -16.05 -15.57
CA THR A 226 -22.29 -15.77 -14.78
C THR A 226 -22.69 -14.32 -14.83
N TYR A 227 -21.75 -13.40 -14.71
CA TYR A 227 -22.00 -11.95 -14.54
C TYR A 227 -21.56 -11.10 -15.74
N GLY A 228 -21.23 -11.70 -16.90
CA GLY A 228 -20.72 -10.99 -18.09
C GLY A 228 -21.65 -9.92 -18.66
N HIS A 229 -22.93 -9.91 -18.26
CA HIS A 229 -23.89 -8.86 -18.60
C HIS A 229 -23.63 -7.53 -17.87
N CYS A 230 -22.90 -7.56 -16.73
CA CYS A 230 -22.59 -6.37 -15.93
C CYS A 230 -21.13 -6.31 -15.43
N VAL A 231 -20.30 -7.33 -15.71
CA VAL A 231 -18.89 -7.40 -15.32
C VAL A 231 -18.01 -7.58 -16.55
N ILE A 232 -16.97 -6.75 -16.67
CA ILE A 232 -16.02 -6.80 -17.79
C ILE A 232 -14.60 -6.89 -17.26
N TYR A 233 -13.85 -7.93 -17.66
CA TYR A 233 -12.42 -8.01 -17.41
C TYR A 233 -11.65 -7.20 -18.45
N LYS A 234 -10.84 -6.27 -18.01
CA LYS A 234 -10.10 -5.31 -18.85
C LYS A 234 -8.60 -5.64 -18.98
N GLY A 235 -8.14 -6.73 -18.37
CA GLY A 235 -6.73 -7.11 -18.42
C GLY A 235 -5.84 -6.30 -17.48
N CYS A 236 -4.55 -6.31 -17.77
CA CYS A 236 -3.53 -5.61 -16.99
C CYS A 236 -3.23 -4.23 -17.55
N ILE A 237 -3.02 -3.27 -16.66
CA ILE A 237 -2.57 -1.92 -17.02
C ILE A 237 -1.21 -1.67 -16.38
N PRO A 238 -0.26 -1.03 -17.09
CA PRO A 238 1.01 -0.60 -16.50
C PRO A 238 0.78 0.30 -15.29
N GLN A 239 1.58 0.12 -14.24
CA GLN A 239 1.41 0.84 -12.96
C GLN A 239 1.42 2.37 -13.12
N ASN A 240 2.21 2.90 -14.04
CA ASN A 240 2.28 4.34 -14.34
C ASN A 240 1.03 4.89 -15.05
N LYS A 241 0.09 4.04 -15.48
CA LYS A 241 -1.17 4.40 -16.12
C LYS A 241 -2.40 4.14 -15.23
N SER A 242 -2.21 3.72 -13.98
CA SER A 242 -3.30 3.40 -13.07
C SER A 242 -4.26 4.57 -12.87
N VAL A 243 -3.74 5.75 -12.60
CA VAL A 243 -4.55 6.99 -12.40
C VAL A 243 -5.33 7.35 -13.67
N GLU A 244 -4.72 7.24 -14.84
CA GLU A 244 -5.41 7.51 -16.12
C GLU A 244 -6.56 6.55 -16.37
N ALA A 245 -6.39 5.27 -16.06
CA ALA A 245 -7.43 4.26 -16.20
C ALA A 245 -8.59 4.46 -15.22
N LEU A 246 -8.28 4.89 -13.99
CA LEU A 246 -9.26 5.04 -12.93
C LEU A 246 -10.09 6.33 -13.02
N ARG A 247 -9.55 7.41 -13.61
CA ARG A 247 -10.21 8.73 -13.64
C ARG A 247 -11.59 8.78 -14.29
N SER A 248 -11.89 7.82 -15.18
CA SER A 248 -13.18 7.71 -15.86
C SER A 248 -14.20 6.84 -15.11
N SER A 249 -13.84 6.33 -13.94
CA SER A 249 -14.70 5.50 -13.11
C SER A 249 -15.54 6.36 -12.16
N PHE A 250 -16.65 5.80 -11.71
CA PHE A 250 -17.53 6.41 -10.70
C PHE A 250 -16.98 6.19 -9.30
N MET A 251 -16.70 4.94 -8.93
CA MET A 251 -16.09 4.56 -7.66
C MET A 251 -15.18 3.34 -7.82
N LEU A 252 -14.17 3.23 -6.93
CA LEU A 252 -13.40 2.00 -6.76
C LEU A 252 -14.13 1.08 -5.78
N LEU A 253 -14.26 -0.22 -6.10
CA LEU A 253 -14.64 -1.26 -5.15
C LEU A 253 -13.39 -1.97 -4.62
N PHE A 254 -13.29 -2.03 -3.30
CA PHE A 254 -12.19 -2.70 -2.61
C PHE A 254 -12.70 -3.64 -1.51
N PRO A 255 -13.47 -4.69 -1.87
CA PRO A 255 -14.04 -5.67 -0.94
C PRO A 255 -13.00 -6.70 -0.46
N SER A 256 -11.76 -6.27 -0.24
CA SER A 256 -10.63 -7.14 0.10
C SER A 256 -10.68 -7.60 1.55
N TYR A 257 -10.47 -8.91 1.76
CA TYR A 257 -10.18 -9.53 3.06
C TYR A 257 -8.83 -10.27 3.03
N TYR A 258 -7.93 -9.83 2.17
CA TYR A 258 -6.60 -10.43 2.02
C TYR A 258 -5.76 -10.23 3.27
N ALA A 259 -5.34 -11.33 3.91
CA ALA A 259 -4.61 -11.30 5.18
C ALA A 259 -3.25 -10.58 5.14
N GLY A 260 -2.65 -10.45 3.96
CA GLY A 260 -1.38 -9.75 3.76
C GLY A 260 -1.54 -8.26 3.42
N GLU A 261 -2.74 -7.70 3.52
CA GLU A 261 -2.97 -6.30 3.19
C GLU A 261 -2.25 -5.38 4.18
N GLY A 262 -1.37 -4.54 3.65
CA GLY A 262 -0.86 -3.37 4.34
C GLY A 262 -1.62 -2.14 3.85
N MET A 263 -0.91 -1.05 3.55
CA MET A 263 -1.53 0.10 2.88
C MET A 263 -1.73 -0.20 1.39
N PRO A 264 -2.98 -0.37 0.92
CA PRO A 264 -3.23 -0.79 -0.46
C PRO A 264 -2.94 0.35 -1.44
N GLY A 265 -1.94 0.13 -2.29
CA GLY A 265 -1.53 1.11 -3.29
C GLY A 265 -2.63 1.47 -4.29
N THR A 266 -3.60 0.59 -4.50
CA THR A 266 -4.76 0.83 -5.37
C THR A 266 -5.70 1.89 -4.82
N ILE A 267 -5.90 1.98 -3.50
CA ILE A 267 -6.70 3.06 -2.87
C ILE A 267 -5.99 4.40 -3.06
N ILE A 268 -4.66 4.42 -2.95
CA ILE A 268 -3.87 5.64 -3.20
C ILE A 268 -3.99 6.08 -4.67
N ASP A 269 -3.97 5.12 -5.62
CA ASP A 269 -4.18 5.42 -7.04
C ASP A 269 -5.59 5.95 -7.30
N ALA A 270 -6.61 5.36 -6.68
CA ALA A 270 -7.98 5.86 -6.77
C ALA A 270 -8.09 7.30 -6.26
N PHE A 271 -7.55 7.59 -5.08
CA PHE A 271 -7.52 8.95 -4.55
C PHE A 271 -6.78 9.92 -5.48
N SER A 272 -5.66 9.48 -6.08
CA SER A 272 -4.91 10.30 -7.05
C SER A 272 -5.70 10.61 -8.32
N ALA A 273 -6.64 9.73 -8.70
CA ALA A 273 -7.58 9.93 -9.80
C ALA A 273 -8.84 10.74 -9.40
N GLY A 274 -8.94 11.17 -8.14
CA GLY A 274 -10.16 11.78 -7.60
C GLY A 274 -11.31 10.78 -7.51
N LEU A 275 -11.02 9.50 -7.29
CA LEU A 275 -11.99 8.42 -7.30
C LEU A 275 -12.32 7.98 -5.86
N PRO A 276 -13.57 8.17 -5.38
CA PRO A 276 -14.01 7.66 -4.09
C PRO A 276 -14.04 6.13 -4.06
N VAL A 277 -13.94 5.57 -2.86
CA VAL A 277 -13.74 4.13 -2.65
C VAL A 277 -14.86 3.54 -1.79
N ILE A 278 -15.40 2.37 -2.16
CA ILE A 278 -16.15 1.52 -1.24
C ILE A 278 -15.24 0.36 -0.83
N ALA A 279 -14.89 0.28 0.45
CA ALA A 279 -13.96 -0.72 0.98
C ALA A 279 -14.57 -1.49 2.16
N THR A 280 -14.08 -2.70 2.40
CA THR A 280 -14.28 -3.38 3.68
C THR A 280 -13.53 -2.66 4.79
N ASP A 281 -13.95 -2.77 6.04
CA ASP A 281 -13.20 -2.34 7.24
C ASP A 281 -12.08 -3.31 7.62
N TRP A 282 -11.70 -4.21 6.70
CA TRP A 282 -10.65 -5.20 6.90
C TRP A 282 -9.32 -4.54 7.25
N HIS A 283 -8.68 -4.98 8.33
CA HIS A 283 -7.42 -4.43 8.85
C HIS A 283 -7.47 -2.91 9.05
N PHE A 284 -6.81 -2.16 8.18
CA PHE A 284 -6.57 -0.72 8.32
C PHE A 284 -7.32 0.12 7.28
N ASN A 285 -8.21 -0.49 6.48
CA ASN A 285 -8.89 0.23 5.41
C ASN A 285 -9.75 1.39 5.96
N GLY A 286 -10.31 1.25 7.16
CA GLY A 286 -11.07 2.32 7.83
C GLY A 286 -10.24 3.55 8.20
N GLU A 287 -8.89 3.46 8.31
CA GLU A 287 -8.03 4.64 8.45
C GLU A 287 -7.78 5.37 7.12
N LEU A 288 -7.90 4.66 5.99
CA LEU A 288 -7.70 5.23 4.65
C LEU A 288 -8.98 5.84 4.10
N VAL A 289 -10.09 5.11 4.19
CA VAL A 289 -11.37 5.48 3.60
C VAL A 289 -12.25 6.11 4.67
N GLN A 290 -12.47 7.43 4.56
CA GLN A 290 -13.29 8.18 5.49
C GLN A 290 -14.72 8.27 4.96
N ASN A 291 -15.69 7.75 5.74
CA ASN A 291 -17.10 7.72 5.36
C ASN A 291 -17.65 9.12 5.03
N GLY A 292 -18.24 9.24 3.84
CA GLY A 292 -18.82 10.49 3.35
C GLY A 292 -17.79 11.55 2.91
N ILE A 293 -16.48 11.26 2.99
CA ILE A 293 -15.41 12.20 2.62
C ILE A 293 -14.57 11.68 1.46
N THR A 294 -14.08 10.45 1.55
CA THR A 294 -13.27 9.81 0.48
C THR A 294 -13.90 8.51 -0.01
N GLY A 295 -15.07 8.15 0.52
CA GLY A 295 -15.80 6.95 0.15
C GLY A 295 -16.62 6.40 1.31
N TYR A 296 -16.78 5.08 1.32
CA TYR A 296 -17.52 4.36 2.35
C TYR A 296 -16.76 3.11 2.77
N CYS A 297 -16.79 2.82 4.09
CA CYS A 297 -16.20 1.61 4.67
C CYS A 297 -17.31 0.79 5.32
N TYR A 298 -17.34 -0.52 5.05
CA TYR A 298 -18.37 -1.41 5.56
C TYR A 298 -17.77 -2.65 6.26
N ASP A 299 -18.54 -3.23 7.18
CA ASP A 299 -18.20 -4.45 7.92
C ASP A 299 -17.98 -5.62 6.95
N TRP A 300 -16.75 -6.11 6.84
CA TRP A 300 -16.38 -7.20 5.94
C TRP A 300 -17.14 -8.51 6.20
N GLN A 301 -17.69 -8.69 7.41
CA GLN A 301 -18.53 -9.84 7.77
C GLN A 301 -19.98 -9.71 7.26
N LYS A 302 -20.35 -8.55 6.70
CA LYS A 302 -21.68 -8.23 6.19
C LYS A 302 -21.62 -7.84 4.71
N PRO A 303 -21.35 -8.80 3.81
CA PRO A 303 -21.16 -8.53 2.39
C PRO A 303 -22.37 -7.88 1.70
N GLU A 304 -23.58 -8.04 2.25
CA GLU A 304 -24.80 -7.37 1.76
C GLU A 304 -24.70 -5.83 1.84
N LEU A 305 -23.88 -5.29 2.73
CA LEU A 305 -23.67 -3.84 2.83
C LEU A 305 -23.00 -3.25 1.58
N LEU A 306 -22.19 -4.03 0.87
CA LEU A 306 -21.62 -3.59 -0.41
C LEU A 306 -22.73 -3.27 -1.42
N THR A 307 -23.72 -4.15 -1.55
CA THR A 307 -24.89 -3.92 -2.41
C THR A 307 -25.67 -2.66 -2.01
N GLN A 308 -25.87 -2.46 -0.69
CA GLN A 308 -26.56 -1.27 -0.18
C GLN A 308 -25.79 0.02 -0.51
N HIS A 309 -24.47 0.02 -0.34
CA HIS A 309 -23.63 1.17 -0.72
C HIS A 309 -23.66 1.44 -2.24
N ILE A 310 -23.64 0.40 -3.07
CA ILE A 310 -23.75 0.57 -4.52
C ILE A 310 -25.11 1.20 -4.89
N ILE A 311 -26.22 0.68 -4.33
CA ILE A 311 -27.57 1.25 -4.57
C ILE A 311 -27.61 2.71 -4.10
N TYR A 312 -27.11 2.99 -2.89
CA TYR A 312 -27.07 4.35 -2.35
C TYR A 312 -26.30 5.30 -3.25
N THR A 313 -25.09 4.96 -3.64
CA THR A 313 -24.21 5.83 -4.43
C THR A 313 -24.76 6.08 -5.83
N VAL A 314 -25.37 5.09 -6.49
CA VAL A 314 -26.04 5.23 -7.79
C VAL A 314 -27.27 6.15 -7.70
N THR A 315 -27.96 6.19 -6.57
CA THR A 315 -29.11 7.09 -6.35
C THR A 315 -28.72 8.49 -5.86
N HIS A 316 -27.48 8.66 -5.36
CA HIS A 316 -26.95 9.94 -4.86
C HIS A 316 -25.60 10.32 -5.51
N PRO A 317 -25.52 10.40 -6.85
CA PRO A 317 -24.25 10.61 -7.56
C PRO A 317 -23.61 11.97 -7.23
N SER A 318 -24.39 12.99 -6.89
CA SER A 318 -23.88 14.31 -6.48
C SER A 318 -23.06 14.25 -5.19
N GLU A 319 -23.41 13.40 -4.22
CA GLU A 319 -22.65 13.20 -3.01
C GLU A 319 -21.31 12.53 -3.32
N VAL A 320 -21.29 11.53 -4.22
CA VAL A 320 -20.06 10.87 -4.66
C VAL A 320 -19.14 11.85 -5.38
N ASN A 321 -19.69 12.68 -6.26
CA ASN A 321 -18.92 13.71 -6.97
C ASN A 321 -18.31 14.75 -6.01
N ALA A 322 -19.00 15.12 -4.95
CA ALA A 322 -18.49 16.02 -3.93
C ALA A 322 -17.24 15.46 -3.18
N MET A 323 -17.10 14.13 -3.09
CA MET A 323 -15.94 13.50 -2.45
C MET A 323 -14.65 13.57 -3.30
N ARG A 324 -14.75 13.77 -4.61
CA ARG A 324 -13.60 13.67 -5.54
C ARG A 324 -12.45 14.63 -5.19
N SER A 325 -12.77 15.88 -4.83
CA SER A 325 -11.76 16.85 -4.40
C SER A 325 -11.05 16.42 -3.11
N ALA A 326 -11.79 15.85 -2.14
CA ALA A 326 -11.20 15.33 -0.90
C ALA A 326 -10.26 14.14 -1.16
N CYS A 327 -10.60 13.26 -2.13
CA CYS A 327 -9.71 12.18 -2.56
C CYS A 327 -8.37 12.71 -3.05
N ILE A 328 -8.35 13.68 -3.95
CA ILE A 328 -7.12 14.30 -4.48
C ILE A 328 -6.28 14.92 -3.36
N LYS A 329 -6.89 15.68 -2.46
CA LYS A 329 -6.21 16.29 -1.31
C LYS A 329 -5.59 15.23 -0.40
N THR A 330 -6.31 14.12 -0.20
CA THR A 330 -5.83 12.99 0.60
C THR A 330 -4.65 12.29 -0.07
N ALA A 331 -4.65 12.12 -1.40
CA ALA A 331 -3.55 11.52 -2.15
C ALA A 331 -2.21 12.23 -1.92
N GLY A 332 -2.23 13.55 -1.73
CA GLY A 332 -1.03 14.35 -1.45
C GLY A 332 -0.24 13.92 -0.22
N ARG A 333 -0.87 13.20 0.71
CA ARG A 333 -0.21 12.65 1.93
C ARG A 333 0.67 11.44 1.63
N TYR A 334 0.49 10.80 0.47
CA TYR A 334 1.15 9.55 0.07
C TYR A 334 2.22 9.75 -0.99
N THR A 335 2.69 10.98 -1.17
CA THR A 335 3.78 11.32 -2.08
C THR A 335 5.14 11.13 -1.42
N PRO A 336 6.21 10.89 -2.20
CA PRO A 336 7.56 10.82 -1.67
C PRO A 336 7.97 12.10 -0.94
N GLU A 337 7.55 13.28 -1.42
CA GLU A 337 7.85 14.57 -0.82
C GLU A 337 7.25 14.69 0.60
N ALA A 338 6.02 14.23 0.79
CA ALA A 338 5.37 14.22 2.10
C ALA A 338 6.12 13.29 3.08
N ALA A 339 6.51 12.08 2.63
CA ALA A 339 7.28 11.15 3.43
C ALA A 339 8.68 11.68 3.77
N MET A 340 9.39 12.24 2.77
CA MET A 340 10.74 12.79 2.98
C MET A 340 10.76 13.98 3.92
N LYS A 341 9.73 14.80 3.96
CA LYS A 341 9.61 15.88 4.93
C LYS A 341 9.72 15.37 6.37
N GLN A 342 9.08 14.24 6.68
CA GLN A 342 9.14 13.61 8.00
C GLN A 342 10.47 12.88 8.22
N ILE A 343 10.99 12.17 7.22
CA ILE A 343 12.25 11.42 7.31
C ILE A 343 13.43 12.39 7.53
N CYS A 344 13.51 13.47 6.77
CA CYS A 344 14.60 14.46 6.87
C CYS A 344 14.65 15.15 8.26
N GLN A 345 13.52 15.36 8.93
CA GLN A 345 13.48 15.88 10.31
C GLN A 345 14.23 14.98 11.30
N ARG A 346 14.35 13.67 11.01
CA ARG A 346 15.05 12.72 11.87
C ARG A 346 16.54 12.55 11.53
N LEU A 347 16.98 12.99 10.35
CA LEU A 347 18.39 12.93 9.95
C LEU A 347 19.19 14.16 10.39
N ASN A 348 18.51 15.27 10.58
CA ASN A 348 19.11 16.51 11.10
C ASN A 348 19.14 16.47 12.63
#